data_95a802e4bba2b5f364b23c8f81f00001
#
_entry.id   95a802e4bba2b5f364b23c8f81f00001
#
_cell.length_a   1.000
_cell.length_b   1.000
_cell.length_c   1.000
_cell.angle_alpha   90.00
_cell.angle_beta   90.00
_cell.angle_gamma   90.00
#
_symmetry.space_group_name_H-M   'P 1'
#
loop_
_entity.id
_entity.type
_entity.pdbx_description
1 polymer ?
#
loop_
_entity_poly.entity_id
_entity_poly.type
_entity_poly.pdbx_seq_one_letter_code
_entity_poly.pdbx_strand_id
1 'polypeptide(L)'
;SIDSPASYSAAAAQMLKDAGVDTEAFYEYFHRSYFRDRKLTRGIYFNKASYGVDSVHKNVLTGEDDTDLAATINRYPISMQATQSFVELLTSEKDYLAGKSRQEKTELLKAMSYSDFLRYKVGTHDEIVTLLRDVIKGYWGIGFDALSAMEAYRLDMPGIWYMDLEAASYGPADREEPYIFHF
;
A
#
# COMPACT_ATOMS: atom_id res chain seq x y z
N SER A 1 4.05 18.72 -8.36
CA SER A 1 2.88 17.83 -8.53
C SER A 1 1.89 18.07 -7.41
N ILE A 2 0.64 17.85 -7.69
CA ILE A 2 -0.45 17.87 -6.73
C ILE A 2 -1.05 16.47 -6.75
N ASP A 3 -1.16 15.86 -5.59
CA ASP A 3 -1.70 14.52 -5.41
C ASP A 3 -2.76 14.55 -4.32
N SER A 4 -3.87 13.84 -4.53
CA SER A 4 -4.96 13.69 -3.57
C SER A 4 -5.41 15.01 -2.91
N PRO A 5 -5.83 16.02 -3.69
CA PRO A 5 -6.11 17.37 -3.16
C PRO A 5 -7.24 17.40 -2.11
N ALA A 6 -8.15 16.43 -2.12
CA ALA A 6 -9.19 16.29 -1.11
C ALA A 6 -8.64 15.98 0.30
N SER A 7 -7.41 15.45 0.39
CA SER A 7 -6.74 15.11 1.65
C SER A 7 -5.98 16.29 2.27
N TYR A 8 -5.92 17.42 1.60
CA TYR A 8 -5.10 18.54 2.07
C TYR A 8 -5.69 19.21 3.30
N SER A 9 -4.81 19.70 4.18
CA SER A 9 -5.23 20.55 5.28
C SER A 9 -5.89 21.84 4.73
N ALA A 10 -6.76 22.47 5.54
CA ALA A 10 -7.41 23.72 5.14
C ALA A 10 -6.39 24.79 4.72
N ALA A 11 -5.23 24.86 5.39
CA ALA A 11 -4.17 25.81 5.04
C ALA A 11 -3.55 25.51 3.67
N ALA A 12 -3.27 24.23 3.38
CA ALA A 12 -2.72 23.83 2.08
C ALA A 12 -3.72 24.04 0.93
N ALA A 13 -4.98 23.67 1.15
CA ALA A 13 -6.05 23.91 0.19
C ALA A 13 -6.23 25.42 -0.10
N GLN A 14 -6.19 26.26 0.94
CA GLN A 14 -6.28 27.71 0.77
C GLN A 14 -5.09 28.28 -0.02
N MET A 15 -3.88 27.79 0.25
CA MET A 15 -2.68 28.21 -0.48
C MET A 15 -2.79 27.88 -1.98
N LEU A 16 -3.29 26.70 -2.35
CA LEU A 16 -3.52 26.35 -3.75
C LEU A 16 -4.54 27.27 -4.41
N LYS A 17 -5.64 27.56 -3.71
CA LYS A 17 -6.68 28.50 -4.18
C LYS A 17 -6.12 29.92 -4.38
N ASP A 18 -5.32 30.43 -3.45
CA ASP A 18 -4.67 31.73 -3.54
C ASP A 18 -3.66 31.79 -4.70
N ALA A 19 -3.05 30.66 -5.02
CA ALA A 19 -2.17 30.49 -6.19
C ALA A 19 -2.94 30.34 -7.52
N GLY A 20 -4.26 30.34 -7.50
CA GLY A 20 -5.11 30.19 -8.70
C GLY A 20 -5.20 28.76 -9.22
N VAL A 21 -4.86 27.75 -8.39
CA VAL A 21 -4.98 26.34 -8.77
C VAL A 21 -6.41 25.86 -8.51
N ASP A 22 -7.11 25.49 -9.57
CA ASP A 22 -8.42 24.85 -9.50
C ASP A 22 -8.26 23.33 -9.38
N THR A 23 -8.34 22.80 -8.16
CA THR A 23 -8.20 21.38 -7.90
C THR A 23 -9.39 20.55 -8.38
N GLU A 24 -10.57 21.15 -8.58
CA GLU A 24 -11.75 20.44 -9.11
C GLU A 24 -11.60 20.14 -10.61
N ALA A 25 -10.95 21.03 -11.37
CA ALA A 25 -10.68 20.79 -12.78
C ALA A 25 -9.88 19.51 -13.03
N PHE A 26 -9.12 19.04 -12.05
CA PHE A 26 -8.33 17.82 -12.15
C PHE A 26 -9.18 16.57 -12.29
N TYR A 27 -10.36 16.53 -11.69
CA TYR A 27 -11.29 15.41 -11.82
C TYR A 27 -11.87 15.29 -13.22
N GLU A 28 -11.94 16.38 -13.97
CA GLU A 28 -12.36 16.38 -15.37
C GLU A 28 -11.28 15.81 -16.30
N TYR A 29 -10.01 16.02 -15.97
CA TYR A 29 -8.88 15.51 -16.75
C TYR A 29 -8.46 14.10 -16.39
N PHE A 30 -8.89 13.58 -15.25
CA PHE A 30 -8.58 12.25 -14.77
C PHE A 30 -9.51 11.21 -15.36
N HIS A 31 -9.02 10.47 -16.35
CA HIS A 31 -9.78 9.36 -16.94
C HIS A 31 -9.67 8.10 -16.08
N ARG A 32 -10.60 7.91 -15.15
CA ARG A 32 -10.61 6.84 -14.14
C ARG A 32 -10.50 5.42 -14.69
N SER A 33 -11.14 5.18 -15.84
CA SER A 33 -11.16 3.85 -16.46
C SER A 33 -10.08 3.65 -17.52
N TYR A 34 -9.16 4.61 -17.72
CA TYR A 34 -8.19 4.61 -18.81
C TYR A 34 -7.43 3.29 -18.96
N PHE A 35 -6.88 2.76 -17.88
CA PHE A 35 -6.13 1.52 -17.88
C PHE A 35 -7.05 0.31 -18.02
N ARG A 36 -8.15 0.27 -17.27
CA ARG A 36 -9.15 -0.80 -17.31
C ARG A 36 -9.76 -0.96 -18.71
N ASP A 37 -10.13 0.14 -19.38
CA ASP A 37 -10.71 0.12 -20.73
C ASP A 37 -9.73 -0.44 -21.76
N ARG A 38 -8.44 -0.40 -21.47
CA ARG A 38 -7.35 -0.96 -22.28
C ARG A 38 -6.89 -2.33 -21.80
N LYS A 39 -7.59 -2.92 -20.85
CA LYS A 39 -7.22 -4.20 -20.20
C LYS A 39 -5.78 -4.20 -19.64
N LEU A 40 -5.34 -3.04 -19.19
CA LEU A 40 -4.06 -2.86 -18.52
C LEU A 40 -4.27 -2.89 -17.00
N THR A 41 -3.33 -3.47 -16.30
CA THR A 41 -3.29 -3.50 -14.83
C THR A 41 -1.89 -3.15 -14.34
N ARG A 42 -1.76 -2.85 -13.06
CA ARG A 42 -0.45 -2.61 -12.46
C ARG A 42 0.35 -3.90 -12.41
N GLY A 43 1.62 -3.79 -12.75
CA GLY A 43 2.57 -4.90 -12.69
C GLY A 43 3.57 -4.73 -11.55
N ILE A 44 4.13 -5.85 -11.11
CA ILE A 44 5.32 -5.91 -10.28
C ILE A 44 6.46 -6.49 -11.12
N TYR A 45 7.61 -5.83 -11.12
CA TYR A 45 8.81 -6.29 -11.82
C TYR A 45 9.76 -6.97 -10.84
N PHE A 46 10.08 -8.21 -11.13
CA PHE A 46 11.10 -8.99 -10.43
C PHE A 46 12.39 -8.94 -11.20
N ASN A 47 13.44 -8.40 -10.63
CA ASN A 47 14.74 -8.27 -11.29
C ASN A 47 15.59 -9.52 -11.08
N LYS A 48 16.42 -9.84 -12.07
CA LYS A 48 17.28 -11.02 -12.06
C LYS A 48 18.29 -11.05 -10.91
N ALA A 49 18.78 -9.88 -10.49
CA ALA A 49 19.77 -9.81 -9.42
C ALA A 49 19.22 -10.30 -8.07
N SER A 50 17.95 -10.02 -7.79
CA SER A 50 17.30 -10.38 -6.53
C SER A 50 16.50 -11.69 -6.60
N TYR A 51 15.94 -12.02 -7.79
CA TYR A 51 15.00 -13.12 -7.96
C TYR A 51 15.46 -14.19 -8.96
N GLY A 52 16.66 -14.06 -9.52
CA GLY A 52 17.20 -15.02 -10.48
C GLY A 52 16.66 -14.90 -11.92
N VAL A 53 15.60 -14.13 -12.13
CA VAL A 53 14.93 -13.94 -13.41
C VAL A 53 14.42 -12.51 -13.56
N ASP A 54 14.41 -11.99 -14.79
CA ASP A 54 13.70 -10.75 -15.11
C ASP A 54 12.28 -11.10 -15.57
N SER A 55 11.27 -10.71 -14.81
CA SER A 55 9.87 -11.00 -15.14
C SER A 55 8.91 -9.94 -14.61
N VAL A 56 7.77 -9.80 -15.28
CA VAL A 56 6.67 -8.92 -14.85
C VAL A 56 5.44 -9.76 -14.60
N HIS A 57 4.82 -9.53 -13.45
CA HIS A 57 3.60 -10.21 -13.05
C HIS A 57 2.54 -9.19 -12.62
N LYS A 58 1.26 -9.59 -12.60
CA LYS A 58 0.18 -8.75 -12.07
C LYS A 58 0.47 -8.42 -10.61
N ASN A 59 0.28 -7.16 -10.22
CA ASN A 59 0.47 -6.74 -8.83
C ASN A 59 -0.80 -7.04 -8.02
N VAL A 60 -0.65 -7.84 -6.96
CA VAL A 60 -1.76 -8.23 -6.06
C VAL A 60 -2.03 -7.22 -4.93
N LEU A 61 -1.20 -6.19 -4.80
CA LEU A 61 -1.34 -5.17 -3.75
C LEU A 61 -2.26 -4.01 -4.14
N THR A 62 -2.83 -4.03 -5.33
CA THR A 62 -3.58 -2.88 -5.88
C THR A 62 -5.07 -2.92 -5.63
N GLY A 63 -5.59 -3.94 -4.95
CA GLY A 63 -7.03 -4.07 -4.67
C GLY A 63 -7.91 -4.22 -5.92
N GLU A 64 -7.32 -4.46 -7.10
CA GLU A 64 -8.10 -4.70 -8.30
C GLU A 64 -8.78 -6.06 -8.20
N ASP A 65 -10.10 -6.05 -8.12
CA ASP A 65 -10.96 -7.22 -8.15
C ASP A 65 -10.73 -8.07 -9.39
N ASP A 66 -10.94 -9.37 -9.30
CA ASP A 66 -10.92 -10.33 -10.38
C ASP A 66 -9.65 -11.17 -10.51
N THR A 67 -8.96 -11.40 -9.42
CA THR A 67 -7.78 -12.24 -9.51
C THR A 67 -7.92 -13.42 -8.56
N ASP A 68 -7.80 -14.62 -9.08
CA ASP A 68 -7.40 -15.75 -8.27
C ASP A 68 -6.03 -15.41 -7.68
N LEU A 69 -6.06 -14.86 -6.46
CA LEU A 69 -4.91 -14.34 -5.73
C LEU A 69 -3.81 -15.41 -5.63
N ALA A 70 -4.19 -16.64 -5.28
CA ALA A 70 -3.26 -17.74 -5.12
C ALA A 70 -2.63 -18.12 -6.46
N ALA A 71 -3.40 -18.21 -7.54
CA ALA A 71 -2.86 -18.52 -8.86
C ALA A 71 -1.94 -17.40 -9.39
N THR A 72 -2.20 -16.15 -9.05
CA THR A 72 -1.33 -15.05 -9.42
C THR A 72 -0.01 -15.09 -8.67
N ILE A 73 -0.02 -15.27 -7.34
CA ILE A 73 1.18 -15.32 -6.51
C ILE A 73 2.02 -16.57 -6.83
N ASN A 74 1.40 -17.70 -7.19
CA ASN A 74 2.10 -18.90 -7.61
C ASN A 74 2.98 -18.70 -8.87
N ARG A 75 2.80 -17.63 -9.61
CA ARG A 75 3.63 -17.27 -10.77
C ARG A 75 4.82 -16.38 -10.41
N TYR A 76 4.88 -15.87 -9.20
CA TYR A 76 5.99 -15.03 -8.76
C TYR A 76 7.25 -15.86 -8.59
N PRO A 77 8.43 -15.33 -8.91
CA PRO A 77 9.70 -16.03 -8.75
C PRO A 77 10.18 -16.00 -7.29
N ILE A 78 9.37 -16.53 -6.39
CA ILE A 78 9.62 -16.66 -4.95
C ILE A 78 9.48 -18.12 -4.53
N SER A 79 9.97 -18.49 -3.35
CA SER A 79 9.85 -19.85 -2.86
C SER A 79 8.39 -20.24 -2.59
N MET A 80 8.12 -21.55 -2.57
CA MET A 80 6.78 -22.06 -2.25
C MET A 80 6.35 -21.65 -0.83
N GLN A 81 7.25 -21.60 0.13
CA GLN A 81 6.98 -21.14 1.49
C GLN A 81 6.63 -19.64 1.51
N ALA A 82 7.34 -18.83 0.74
CA ALA A 82 7.02 -17.41 0.58
C ALA A 82 5.66 -17.21 -0.10
N THR A 83 5.33 -18.00 -1.12
CA THR A 83 4.02 -17.99 -1.77
C THR A 83 2.89 -18.24 -0.77
N GLN A 84 3.00 -19.30 0.04
CA GLN A 84 2.01 -19.64 1.06
C GLN A 84 1.88 -18.52 2.10
N SER A 85 3.02 -18.02 2.59
CA SER A 85 3.06 -16.92 3.56
C SER A 85 2.42 -15.64 3.00
N PHE A 86 2.60 -15.35 1.71
CA PHE A 86 2.03 -14.16 1.08
C PHE A 86 0.51 -14.29 0.89
N VAL A 87 0.03 -15.45 0.46
CA VAL A 87 -1.41 -15.72 0.39
C VAL A 87 -2.04 -15.59 1.78
N GLU A 88 -1.43 -16.20 2.82
CA GLU A 88 -1.93 -16.09 4.19
C GLU A 88 -1.96 -14.64 4.66
N LEU A 89 -0.91 -13.86 4.42
CA LEU A 89 -0.83 -12.45 4.78
C LEU A 89 -1.97 -11.63 4.16
N LEU A 90 -2.28 -11.88 2.88
CA LEU A 90 -3.29 -11.13 2.13
C LEU A 90 -4.73 -11.58 2.41
N THR A 91 -4.93 -12.79 2.93
CA THR A 91 -6.26 -13.34 3.22
C THR A 91 -6.59 -13.43 4.70
N SER A 92 -5.63 -13.15 5.57
CA SER A 92 -5.82 -13.27 7.02
C SER A 92 -6.68 -12.15 7.58
N GLU A 93 -7.71 -12.53 8.33
CA GLU A 93 -8.58 -11.62 9.09
C GLU A 93 -8.15 -11.51 10.56
N LYS A 94 -6.93 -11.89 10.89
CA LYS A 94 -6.44 -11.89 12.27
C LYS A 94 -6.07 -10.49 12.75
N ASP A 95 -6.48 -10.20 13.98
CA ASP A 95 -5.86 -9.15 14.78
C ASP A 95 -4.58 -9.70 15.43
N TYR A 96 -3.43 -9.41 14.85
CA TYR A 96 -2.12 -9.87 15.34
C TYR A 96 -1.69 -9.21 16.66
N LEU A 97 -2.44 -8.24 17.15
CA LEU A 97 -2.26 -7.58 18.45
C LEU A 97 -3.48 -7.78 19.37
N ALA A 98 -4.25 -8.85 19.14
CA ALA A 98 -5.41 -9.18 19.96
C ALA A 98 -5.11 -9.17 21.46
N GLY A 99 -6.06 -8.70 22.27
CA GLY A 99 -5.91 -8.57 23.72
C GLY A 99 -5.26 -7.26 24.18
N LYS A 100 -4.81 -6.41 23.26
CA LYS A 100 -4.32 -5.06 23.55
C LYS A 100 -5.43 -4.02 23.31
N SER A 101 -5.43 -2.97 24.12
CA SER A 101 -6.26 -1.80 23.86
C SER A 101 -5.82 -1.08 22.57
N ARG A 102 -6.70 -0.26 21.98
CA ARG A 102 -6.38 0.57 20.82
C ARG A 102 -5.15 1.45 21.03
N GLN A 103 -5.02 2.02 22.22
CA GLN A 103 -3.86 2.85 22.57
C GLN A 103 -2.56 2.04 22.57
N GLU A 104 -2.55 0.87 23.23
CA GLU A 104 -1.37 -0.01 23.27
C GLU A 104 -0.97 -0.50 21.87
N LYS A 105 -1.95 -0.84 21.01
CA LYS A 105 -1.70 -1.18 19.62
C LYS A 105 -1.05 -0.02 18.87
N THR A 106 -1.61 1.19 19.01
CA THR A 106 -1.10 2.40 18.38
C THR A 106 0.33 2.69 18.79
N GLU A 107 0.65 2.66 20.09
CA GLU A 107 2.00 2.91 20.57
C GLU A 107 3.00 1.82 20.10
N LEU A 108 2.57 0.57 20.07
CA LEU A 108 3.40 -0.52 19.55
C LEU A 108 3.69 -0.34 18.06
N LEU A 109 2.68 -0.02 17.26
CA LEU A 109 2.84 0.19 15.81
C LEU A 109 3.70 1.43 15.49
N LYS A 110 3.68 2.47 16.32
CA LYS A 110 4.58 3.62 16.19
C LYS A 110 6.03 3.28 16.54
N ALA A 111 6.24 2.35 17.48
CA ALA A 111 7.55 2.03 18.04
C ALA A 111 8.33 0.99 17.24
N MET A 112 7.73 0.33 16.26
CA MET A 112 8.39 -0.71 15.45
C MET A 112 8.23 -0.45 13.96
N SER A 113 9.19 -0.93 13.16
CA SER A 113 9.09 -0.88 11.70
C SER A 113 8.01 -1.86 11.20
N TYR A 114 7.45 -1.57 10.02
CA TYR A 114 6.51 -2.52 9.41
C TYR A 114 7.19 -3.85 9.06
N SER A 115 8.44 -3.83 8.63
CA SER A 115 9.20 -5.06 8.39
C SER A 115 9.34 -5.91 9.65
N ASP A 116 9.60 -5.30 10.80
CA ASP A 116 9.66 -6.00 12.09
C ASP A 116 8.29 -6.49 12.55
N PHE A 117 7.25 -5.71 12.31
CA PHE A 117 5.89 -6.14 12.57
C PHE A 117 5.55 -7.42 11.80
N LEU A 118 5.84 -7.45 10.50
CA LEU A 118 5.63 -8.62 9.66
C LEU A 118 6.41 -9.84 10.17
N ARG A 119 7.70 -9.68 10.53
CA ARG A 119 8.52 -10.77 11.04
C ARG A 119 8.06 -11.29 12.39
N TYR A 120 7.88 -10.39 13.36
CA TYR A 120 7.78 -10.78 14.77
C TYR A 120 6.35 -10.85 15.30
N LYS A 121 5.39 -10.24 14.62
CA LYS A 121 3.97 -10.27 15.03
C LYS A 121 3.13 -11.13 14.10
N VAL A 122 3.36 -11.02 12.80
CA VAL A 122 2.64 -11.81 11.80
C VAL A 122 3.29 -13.18 11.58
N GLY A 123 4.62 -13.24 11.56
CA GLY A 123 5.40 -14.45 11.21
C GLY A 123 5.56 -14.62 9.69
N THR A 124 5.55 -13.52 8.96
CA THR A 124 5.66 -13.51 7.49
C THR A 124 7.06 -13.99 7.05
N HIS A 125 7.10 -14.77 5.99
CA HIS A 125 8.35 -15.26 5.40
C HIS A 125 9.25 -14.10 4.94
N ASP A 126 10.56 -14.22 5.17
CA ASP A 126 11.51 -13.12 4.91
C ASP A 126 11.56 -12.65 3.45
N GLU A 127 11.34 -13.53 2.47
CA GLU A 127 11.23 -13.12 1.08
C GLU A 127 10.07 -12.12 0.87
N ILE A 128 8.94 -12.30 1.56
CA ILE A 128 7.79 -11.42 1.48
C ILE A 128 8.05 -10.10 2.22
N VAL A 129 8.69 -10.18 3.39
CA VAL A 129 9.12 -8.97 4.10
C VAL A 129 10.04 -8.12 3.20
N THR A 130 10.97 -8.77 2.48
CA THR A 130 11.88 -8.10 1.55
C THR A 130 11.13 -7.53 0.34
N LEU A 131 10.18 -8.28 -0.23
CA LEU A 131 9.34 -7.81 -1.33
C LEU A 131 8.55 -6.55 -0.95
N LEU A 132 7.94 -6.56 0.23
CA LEU A 132 7.11 -5.43 0.70
C LEU A 132 7.94 -4.24 1.17
N ARG A 133 9.17 -4.46 1.63
CA ARG A 133 10.04 -3.40 2.17
C ARG A 133 10.15 -2.18 1.25
N ASP A 134 10.32 -2.42 -0.03
CA ASP A 134 10.67 -1.39 -1.00
C ASP A 134 9.46 -0.77 -1.73
N VAL A 135 8.25 -1.27 -1.49
CA VAL A 135 7.01 -0.82 -2.15
C VAL A 135 6.78 0.69 -1.97
N ILE A 136 7.18 1.23 -0.84
CA ILE A 136 6.93 2.64 -0.48
C ILE A 136 8.05 3.61 -0.87
N LYS A 137 9.19 3.10 -1.33
CA LYS A 137 10.36 3.95 -1.61
C LYS A 137 10.09 5.07 -2.61
N GLY A 138 9.18 4.86 -3.55
CA GLY A 138 8.79 5.89 -4.51
C GLY A 138 8.14 7.11 -3.89
N TYR A 139 7.51 6.97 -2.72
CA TYR A 139 6.82 8.04 -2.00
C TYR A 139 7.70 8.67 -0.91
N TRP A 140 8.39 7.85 -0.12
CA TRP A 140 9.07 8.28 1.10
C TRP A 140 10.60 8.31 0.98
N GLY A 141 11.16 7.76 -0.10
CA GLY A 141 12.61 7.65 -0.27
C GLY A 141 13.29 6.61 0.62
N ILE A 142 12.56 6.03 1.58
CA ILE A 142 13.01 4.98 2.52
C ILE A 142 12.05 3.79 2.48
N GLY A 143 12.50 2.64 2.93
CA GLY A 143 11.70 1.41 2.94
C GLY A 143 10.92 1.20 4.26
N PHE A 144 10.10 0.18 4.27
CA PHE A 144 9.34 -0.23 5.46
C PHE A 144 10.18 -0.85 6.58
N ASP A 145 11.45 -1.02 6.40
CA ASP A 145 12.43 -1.32 7.45
C ASP A 145 12.78 -0.10 8.31
N ALA A 146 12.54 1.12 7.78
CA ALA A 146 12.75 2.39 8.47
C ALA A 146 11.45 3.14 8.80
N LEU A 147 10.33 2.80 8.14
CA LEU A 147 9.03 3.38 8.42
C LEU A 147 8.27 2.57 9.47
N SER A 148 7.54 3.27 10.34
CA SER A 148 6.75 2.62 11.39
C SER A 148 5.61 1.78 10.83
N ALA A 149 5.21 0.75 11.56
CA ALA A 149 4.04 -0.05 11.21
C ALA A 149 2.74 0.79 11.27
N MET A 150 2.73 1.92 12.00
CA MET A 150 1.62 2.86 11.98
C MET A 150 1.48 3.55 10.62
N GLU A 151 2.58 3.87 9.93
CA GLU A 151 2.51 4.40 8.57
C GLU A 151 2.02 3.35 7.58
N ALA A 152 2.43 2.08 7.76
CA ALA A 152 1.89 0.97 6.96
C ALA A 152 0.37 0.80 7.16
N TYR A 153 -0.14 0.99 8.39
CA TYR A 153 -1.57 1.01 8.66
C TYR A 153 -2.29 2.14 7.90
N ARG A 154 -1.72 3.33 7.88
CA ARG A 154 -2.26 4.48 7.14
C ARG A 154 -2.25 4.30 5.63
N LEU A 155 -1.36 3.47 5.13
CA LEU A 155 -1.21 3.15 3.70
C LEU A 155 -1.95 1.86 3.32
N ASP A 156 -2.79 1.35 4.20
CA ASP A 156 -3.60 0.15 3.98
C ASP A 156 -2.77 -1.08 3.57
N MET A 157 -1.61 -1.26 4.22
CA MET A 157 -0.72 -2.37 3.93
C MET A 157 -1.22 -3.69 4.54
N PRO A 158 -0.87 -4.87 3.96
CA PRO A 158 -1.32 -6.17 4.44
C PRO A 158 -0.97 -6.49 5.89
N GLY A 159 -1.82 -7.30 6.55
CA GLY A 159 -1.58 -7.82 7.91
C GLY A 159 -1.95 -6.85 9.03
N ILE A 160 -2.47 -5.66 8.71
CA ILE A 160 -2.84 -4.63 9.69
C ILE A 160 -4.35 -4.33 9.70
N TRP A 161 -5.09 -4.78 8.71
CA TRP A 161 -6.48 -4.38 8.44
C TRP A 161 -7.46 -4.66 9.58
N TYR A 162 -7.29 -5.74 10.32
CA TYR A 162 -8.26 -6.23 11.32
C TYR A 162 -7.91 -5.86 12.77
N MET A 163 -7.13 -4.79 12.99
CA MET A 163 -6.66 -4.40 14.33
C MET A 163 -7.62 -3.54 15.14
N ASP A 164 -8.79 -3.18 14.58
CA ASP A 164 -9.76 -2.30 15.23
C ASP A 164 -9.12 -1.00 15.75
N LEU A 165 -8.32 -0.34 14.92
CA LEU A 165 -7.79 0.99 15.16
C LEU A 165 -8.74 2.05 14.62
N GLU A 166 -8.58 3.29 15.06
CA GLU A 166 -9.29 4.41 14.45
C GLU A 166 -8.89 4.53 12.98
N ALA A 167 -9.87 4.81 12.11
CA ALA A 167 -9.62 4.95 10.68
C ALA A 167 -8.44 5.89 10.42
N ALA A 168 -7.51 5.46 9.61
CA ALA A 168 -6.43 6.30 9.17
C ALA A 168 -7.02 7.43 8.32
N SER A 169 -6.93 8.66 8.79
CA SER A 169 -7.50 9.81 8.11
C SER A 169 -6.58 10.33 7.01
N TYR A 170 -6.52 9.64 5.90
CA TYR A 170 -6.06 10.25 4.65
C TYR A 170 -7.28 10.51 3.76
N GLY A 171 -8.07 11.51 4.17
CA GLY A 171 -9.20 12.03 3.40
C GLY A 171 -10.39 11.09 3.23
N PRO A 172 -11.50 11.61 2.78
CA PRO A 172 -12.67 10.82 2.46
C PRO A 172 -12.40 9.95 1.23
N ALA A 173 -12.59 8.66 1.36
CA ALA A 173 -12.50 7.71 0.27
C ALA A 173 -13.78 7.65 -0.59
N ASP A 174 -14.56 8.72 -0.63
CA ASP A 174 -15.82 8.76 -1.37
C ASP A 174 -15.65 8.94 -2.88
N ARG A 175 -14.45 9.30 -3.32
CA ARG A 175 -14.07 9.31 -4.74
C ARG A 175 -12.60 8.97 -4.93
N GLU A 176 -12.29 8.36 -6.07
CA GLU A 176 -10.92 8.09 -6.48
C GLU A 176 -10.18 9.40 -6.72
N GLU A 177 -9.05 9.60 -6.03
CA GLU A 177 -8.24 10.79 -6.16
C GLU A 177 -7.38 10.76 -7.43
N PRO A 178 -7.34 11.85 -8.20
CA PRO A 178 -6.49 11.93 -9.37
C PRO A 178 -5.03 12.12 -8.99
N TYR A 179 -4.15 11.36 -9.65
CA TYR A 179 -2.72 11.65 -9.67
C TYR A 179 -2.43 12.68 -10.74
N ILE A 180 -1.90 13.83 -10.34
CA ILE A 180 -1.71 14.92 -11.27
C ILE A 180 -0.27 15.38 -11.29
N PHE A 181 0.26 15.40 -12.49
CA PHE A 181 1.65 15.70 -12.76
C PHE A 181 1.81 16.88 -13.72
N HIS A 182 0.84 17.80 -13.83
CA HIS A 182 0.90 18.86 -14.82
C HIS A 182 0.87 20.23 -14.18
N PHE A 183 1.76 21.06 -14.68
CA PHE A 183 1.79 22.50 -14.53
C PHE A 183 1.68 23.10 -15.93
#